data_cecf1de442edb185516d1bdd35bb656a
#
_entry.id   cecf1de442edb185516d1bdd35bb656a
#
_cell.length_a   1.000
_cell.length_b   1.000
_cell.length_c   1.000
_cell.angle_alpha   90.00
_cell.angle_beta   90.00
_cell.angle_gamma   90.00
#
_symmetry.space_group_name_H-M   'P 1'
#
loop_
_entity.id
_entity.type
_entity.pdbx_description
1 polymer ?
#
loop_
_entity_poly.entity_id
_entity_poly.type
_entity_poly.pdbx_seq_one_letter_code
_entity_poly.pdbx_strand_id
1 'polypeptide(L)'
;MVTADRQTLLETGLASARTRGRTAVRSCMCRVTLADRVTAEVPLGARPLAVGAGRECDLVLEDPQVSRRHAELALAPEGIRVRDLGSTNGTFWQSSRVTEAVVPFGSQIKIGAASIRFLTVDAPALAPSERRRFGGMVGSSVAMRELFAILELAAPTEATVLLEGESGTGKEMAARALHDHSPRARVPLVVVDCSAISEALIDSHLFGHVRGAFTGAEQSRKGAFVEAAGGTVFLDEIGELPLSAQAKLLRVLEARTVQPVGSDRPVPVDARVVAATHRDLSRMVEEKAFRFDLFYRLAVVHVALPPLRERPEDLAELVRLFYEGRGVDPGPIAGDNLTRLERYAWPGNVRELRNVLERAWTLSGPGGAPFQSLRLWMPGQAEAPGSAGRALDLIDTSLPFKDAKERWLDIFERRYLEGVFATHGENISRAAAASGINRRHFRNLLRKHGIIQSDD
;
A
#
# COMPACT_ATOMS: atom_id res chain seq x y z
N MET A 1 13.59 -8.28 37.91
CA MET A 1 13.62 -8.63 36.47
C MET A 1 12.16 -8.84 36.06
N VAL A 2 11.49 -7.76 35.65
CA VAL A 2 10.05 -7.77 35.31
C VAL A 2 9.99 -8.04 33.82
N THR A 3 9.47 -9.19 33.45
CA THR A 3 9.10 -9.53 32.07
C THR A 3 7.95 -8.60 31.68
N ALA A 4 8.24 -7.57 30.92
CA ALA A 4 7.20 -6.75 30.31
C ALA A 4 6.34 -7.63 29.39
N ASP A 5 5.06 -7.62 29.63
CA ASP A 5 4.07 -8.39 28.89
C ASP A 5 4.12 -7.99 27.41
N ARG A 6 4.13 -8.99 26.50
CA ARG A 6 4.20 -8.79 25.04
C ARG A 6 3.12 -7.82 24.51
N GLN A 7 1.99 -7.77 25.18
CA GLN A 7 0.88 -6.89 24.87
C GLN A 7 1.19 -5.42 25.17
N THR A 8 1.90 -5.14 26.27
CA THR A 8 2.35 -3.80 26.67
C THR A 8 3.40 -3.23 25.69
N LEU A 9 4.25 -4.10 25.10
CA LEU A 9 5.23 -3.71 24.08
C LEU A 9 4.56 -3.31 22.75
N LEU A 10 3.44 -3.96 22.38
CA LEU A 10 2.66 -3.60 21.20
C LEU A 10 1.85 -2.31 21.41
N GLU A 11 1.36 -2.06 22.60
CA GLU A 11 0.62 -0.83 22.94
C GLU A 11 1.53 0.39 23.12
N THR A 12 2.80 0.19 23.51
CA THR A 12 3.76 1.28 23.73
C THR A 12 4.60 1.64 22.51
N GLY A 13 4.63 0.80 21.46
CA GLY A 13 5.63 0.86 20.41
C GLY A 13 5.23 1.47 19.06
N LEU A 14 3.99 1.89 18.85
CA LEU A 14 3.49 2.09 17.49
C LEU A 14 3.04 3.53 17.16
N ALA A 15 3.91 4.52 17.38
CA ALA A 15 3.78 5.81 16.68
C ALA A 15 4.78 5.84 15.51
N SER A 16 4.30 5.63 14.30
CA SER A 16 5.15 5.69 13.11
C SER A 16 5.42 7.14 12.73
N ALA A 17 6.69 7.48 12.47
CA ALA A 17 7.05 8.72 11.83
C ALA A 17 7.77 8.45 10.52
N ARG A 18 7.27 9.02 9.46
CA ARG A 18 7.94 9.06 8.15
C ARG A 18 9.26 9.83 8.27
N THR A 19 10.38 9.16 8.03
CA THR A 19 11.60 9.82 7.60
C THR A 19 12.30 8.88 6.64
N ARG A 20 12.29 9.23 5.34
CA ARG A 20 13.12 8.65 4.27
C ARG A 20 13.12 7.12 4.20
N GLY A 21 11.98 6.51 3.82
CA GLY A 21 11.94 5.10 3.43
C GLY A 21 12.20 4.08 4.54
N ARG A 22 12.17 4.48 5.83
CA ARG A 22 12.27 3.57 6.97
C ARG A 22 11.05 3.75 7.86
N THR A 23 10.27 2.70 8.02
CA THR A 23 9.20 2.63 9.02
C THR A 23 9.84 2.53 10.40
N ALA A 24 10.17 3.68 11.00
CA ALA A 24 10.67 3.73 12.36
C ALA A 24 9.49 3.90 13.31
N VAL A 25 9.23 2.90 14.12
CA VAL A 25 8.33 3.01 15.27
C VAL A 25 9.04 3.91 16.29
N ARG A 26 8.54 5.14 16.47
CA ARG A 26 9.06 6.03 17.50
C ARG A 26 8.24 5.82 18.77
N SER A 27 8.86 5.27 19.81
CA SER A 27 8.41 5.43 21.18
C SER A 27 9.10 6.66 21.78
N CYS A 28 8.41 7.39 22.64
CA CYS A 28 8.96 8.53 23.35
C CYS A 28 9.10 8.18 24.84
N MET A 29 10.26 8.47 25.41
CA MET A 29 10.49 8.36 26.83
C MET A 29 10.46 9.77 27.44
N CYS A 30 9.59 10.00 28.41
CA CYS A 30 9.60 11.20 29.24
C CYS A 30 10.61 11.04 30.35
N ARG A 31 11.78 11.67 30.21
CA ARG A 31 12.80 11.71 31.26
C ARG A 31 12.57 12.94 32.12
N VAL A 32 12.29 12.71 33.41
CA VAL A 32 12.07 13.75 34.41
C VAL A 32 13.37 14.03 35.13
N THR A 33 13.74 15.30 35.21
CA THR A 33 14.91 15.78 35.94
C THR A 33 14.43 16.80 36.97
N LEU A 34 14.78 16.59 38.23
CA LEU A 34 14.53 17.51 39.34
C LEU A 34 15.86 17.77 40.05
N ALA A 35 16.22 19.03 40.27
CA ALA A 35 17.51 19.44 40.86
C ALA A 35 18.72 18.72 40.22
N ASP A 36 18.77 18.70 38.88
CA ASP A 36 19.81 18.07 38.05
C ASP A 36 19.98 16.55 38.21
N ARG A 37 19.03 15.89 38.86
CA ARG A 37 18.97 14.43 38.95
C ARG A 37 17.77 13.87 38.18
N VAL A 38 18.01 12.79 37.43
CA VAL A 38 16.96 12.04 36.81
C VAL A 38 16.15 11.32 37.89
N THR A 39 14.89 11.66 38.04
CA THR A 39 13.98 11.12 39.08
C THR A 39 13.05 10.06 38.55
N ALA A 40 12.66 10.14 37.25
CA ALA A 40 11.80 9.17 36.62
C ALA A 40 12.03 9.10 35.11
N GLU A 41 11.78 7.93 34.53
CA GLU A 41 11.66 7.72 33.09
C GLU A 41 10.37 6.96 32.83
N VAL A 42 9.43 7.57 32.11
CA VAL A 42 8.10 7.01 31.84
C VAL A 42 7.87 6.97 30.33
N PRO A 43 7.49 5.81 29.76
CA PRO A 43 7.18 5.71 28.35
C PRO A 43 5.90 6.47 28.03
N LEU A 44 5.94 7.31 27.00
CA LEU A 44 4.77 7.96 26.43
C LEU A 44 4.27 7.09 25.28
N GLY A 45 3.14 6.44 25.50
CA GLY A 45 2.50 5.54 24.53
C GLY A 45 1.30 6.20 23.82
N ALA A 46 0.46 5.37 23.22
CA ALA A 46 -0.74 5.82 22.52
C ALA A 46 -1.79 6.49 23.44
N ARG A 47 -1.78 6.18 24.75
CA ARG A 47 -2.65 6.84 25.74
C ARG A 47 -1.99 8.14 26.22
N PRO A 48 -2.73 9.25 26.32
CA PRO A 48 -2.24 10.45 26.98
C PRO A 48 -1.76 10.17 28.40
N LEU A 49 -0.66 10.78 28.80
CA LEU A 49 -0.02 10.62 30.09
C LEU A 49 -0.38 11.85 30.95
N ALA A 50 -1.09 11.62 32.04
CA ALA A 50 -1.43 12.67 33.00
C ALA A 50 -0.21 12.96 33.90
N VAL A 51 0.15 14.24 34.02
CA VAL A 51 1.29 14.73 34.83
C VAL A 51 0.76 15.61 35.95
N GLY A 52 1.24 15.41 37.17
CA GLY A 52 0.86 16.25 38.29
C GLY A 52 1.42 15.76 39.61
N ALA A 53 1.09 16.46 40.73
CA ALA A 53 1.46 16.06 42.08
C ALA A 53 0.51 15.03 42.70
N GLY A 54 -0.64 14.79 42.05
CA GLY A 54 -1.65 13.83 42.53
C GLY A 54 -1.23 12.39 42.23
N ARG A 55 -1.51 11.49 43.19
CA ARG A 55 -1.19 10.06 43.04
C ARG A 55 -1.99 9.34 41.92
N GLU A 56 -3.03 9.99 41.46
CA GLU A 56 -3.87 9.57 40.35
C GLU A 56 -3.25 9.84 38.98
N CYS A 57 -2.13 10.59 38.92
CA CYS A 57 -1.42 10.89 37.68
C CYS A 57 -0.50 9.71 37.27
N ASP A 58 -0.34 9.53 35.96
CA ASP A 58 0.57 8.52 35.40
C ASP A 58 2.04 8.89 35.68
N LEU A 59 2.34 10.20 35.73
CA LEU A 59 3.64 10.75 36.11
C LEU A 59 3.46 11.68 37.30
N VAL A 60 3.88 11.21 38.47
CA VAL A 60 3.79 11.98 39.72
C VAL A 60 5.07 12.80 39.91
N LEU A 61 4.90 14.13 40.09
CA LEU A 61 5.97 15.06 40.37
C LEU A 61 5.85 15.54 41.81
N GLU A 62 6.78 15.14 42.67
CA GLU A 62 6.83 15.56 44.06
C GLU A 62 7.42 16.98 44.21
N ASP A 63 6.65 17.98 43.77
CA ASP A 63 7.03 19.39 43.81
C ASP A 63 5.82 20.24 44.26
N PRO A 64 5.95 21.08 45.30
CA PRO A 64 4.88 21.96 45.79
C PRO A 64 4.33 22.95 44.75
N GLN A 65 5.13 23.24 43.70
CA GLN A 65 4.73 24.14 42.61
C GLN A 65 3.90 23.45 41.55
N VAL A 66 3.73 22.12 41.63
CA VAL A 66 2.98 21.33 40.66
C VAL A 66 1.54 21.11 41.14
N SER A 67 0.56 21.40 40.33
CA SER A 67 -0.85 21.13 40.60
C SER A 67 -1.14 19.62 40.62
N ARG A 68 -2.18 19.17 41.35
CA ARG A 68 -2.56 17.75 41.46
C ARG A 68 -2.70 17.10 40.06
N ARG A 69 -3.43 17.75 39.17
CA ARG A 69 -3.46 17.47 37.74
C ARG A 69 -2.93 18.70 37.02
N HIS A 70 -1.73 18.67 36.52
CA HIS A 70 -1.03 19.83 35.98
C HIS A 70 -1.08 19.91 34.47
N ALA A 71 -0.67 18.83 33.79
CA ALA A 71 -0.64 18.79 32.35
C ALA A 71 -0.98 17.38 31.83
N GLU A 72 -1.29 17.32 30.56
CA GLU A 72 -1.46 16.09 29.80
C GLU A 72 -0.48 16.08 28.63
N LEU A 73 0.22 14.96 28.47
CA LEU A 73 1.19 14.73 27.40
C LEU A 73 0.65 13.63 26.48
N ALA A 74 0.63 13.89 25.18
CA ALA A 74 0.22 12.90 24.17
C ALA A 74 1.18 12.89 22.99
N LEU A 75 1.37 11.73 22.39
CA LEU A 75 2.10 11.64 21.12
C LEU A 75 1.28 12.35 20.03
N ALA A 76 1.97 13.12 19.20
CA ALA A 76 1.43 13.74 18.01
C ALA A 76 2.36 13.42 16.81
N PRO A 77 1.88 13.50 15.56
CA PRO A 77 2.70 13.15 14.39
C PRO A 77 4.03 13.91 14.31
N GLU A 78 4.04 15.17 14.72
CA GLU A 78 5.21 16.05 14.63
C GLU A 78 5.99 16.19 15.94
N GLY A 79 5.52 15.58 17.02
CA GLY A 79 6.16 15.76 18.33
C GLY A 79 5.28 15.29 19.48
N ILE A 80 5.33 16.02 20.58
CA ILE A 80 4.55 15.76 21.77
C ILE A 80 3.56 16.90 21.97
N ARG A 81 2.27 16.56 22.01
CA ARG A 81 1.25 17.52 22.46
C ARG A 81 1.35 17.67 23.96
N VAL A 82 1.57 18.89 24.39
CA VAL A 82 1.58 19.31 25.77
C VAL A 82 0.37 20.17 26.01
N ARG A 83 -0.52 19.78 26.91
CA ARG A 83 -1.71 20.53 27.29
C ARG A 83 -1.69 20.81 28.79
N ASP A 84 -1.68 22.10 29.18
CA ASP A 84 -1.84 22.52 30.55
C ASP A 84 -3.32 22.37 30.95
N LEU A 85 -3.59 21.75 32.09
CA LEU A 85 -4.93 21.48 32.60
C LEU A 85 -5.46 22.55 33.52
N GLY A 86 -5.04 23.81 33.34
CA GLY A 86 -5.40 24.94 34.20
C GLY A 86 -4.52 24.99 35.46
N SER A 87 -3.24 24.67 35.31
CA SER A 87 -2.32 24.65 36.43
C SER A 87 -2.09 26.03 37.03
N THR A 88 -1.79 26.10 38.36
CA THR A 88 -1.56 27.35 39.06
C THR A 88 -0.31 28.06 38.54
N ASN A 89 0.79 27.36 38.41
CA ASN A 89 2.08 27.93 38.03
C ASN A 89 2.40 27.86 36.53
N GLY A 90 1.65 27.08 35.78
CA GLY A 90 1.78 26.93 34.31
C GLY A 90 2.83 25.94 33.87
N THR A 91 2.69 25.49 32.62
CA THR A 91 3.63 24.68 31.88
C THR A 91 4.44 25.58 30.95
N PHE A 92 5.75 25.37 30.84
CA PHE A 92 6.63 26.24 30.06
C PHE A 92 7.41 25.44 29.01
N TRP A 93 7.47 25.98 27.81
CA TRP A 93 8.33 25.51 26.71
C TRP A 93 9.14 26.71 26.18
N GLN A 94 10.47 26.54 26.05
CA GLN A 94 11.37 27.63 25.63
C GLN A 94 11.14 28.94 26.39
N SER A 95 10.95 28.84 27.72
CA SER A 95 10.62 29.95 28.62
C SER A 95 9.25 30.64 28.41
N SER A 96 8.47 30.20 27.43
CA SER A 96 7.10 30.70 27.20
C SER A 96 6.09 29.80 27.89
N ARG A 97 5.09 30.42 28.57
CA ARG A 97 3.97 29.67 29.11
C ARG A 97 3.07 29.14 28.01
N VAL A 98 2.76 27.87 28.05
CA VAL A 98 1.91 27.20 27.04
C VAL A 98 0.65 26.65 27.69
N THR A 99 -0.49 26.87 27.04
CA THR A 99 -1.77 26.24 27.39
C THR A 99 -1.96 24.95 26.61
N GLU A 100 -1.64 24.99 25.34
CA GLU A 100 -1.55 23.80 24.47
C GLU A 100 -0.52 24.07 23.37
N ALA A 101 0.40 23.14 23.16
CA ALA A 101 1.40 23.20 22.10
C ALA A 101 1.83 21.81 21.67
N VAL A 102 2.24 21.67 20.40
CA VAL A 102 2.98 20.50 19.94
C VAL A 102 4.46 20.85 19.94
N VAL A 103 5.22 20.20 20.80
CA VAL A 103 6.66 20.42 20.94
C VAL A 103 7.43 19.32 20.20
N PRO A 104 8.47 19.65 19.42
CA PRO A 104 9.27 18.67 18.68
C PRO A 104 9.85 17.58 19.59
N PHE A 105 10.06 16.39 19.06
CA PHE A 105 10.83 15.34 19.74
C PHE A 105 12.22 15.86 20.11
N GLY A 106 12.74 15.47 21.25
CA GLY A 106 13.99 15.98 21.80
C GLY A 106 13.84 17.28 22.62
N SER A 107 12.69 17.93 22.57
CA SER A 107 12.38 19.13 23.37
C SER A 107 12.32 18.83 24.86
N GLN A 108 12.35 19.91 25.64
CA GLN A 108 12.20 19.88 27.09
C GLN A 108 11.12 20.90 27.48
N ILE A 109 10.20 20.48 28.34
CA ILE A 109 9.24 21.37 29.01
C ILE A 109 9.60 21.50 30.48
N LYS A 110 9.12 22.58 31.13
CA LYS A 110 9.29 22.82 32.55
C LYS A 110 7.94 22.89 33.23
N ILE A 111 7.80 22.18 34.34
CA ILE A 111 6.61 22.14 35.20
C ILE A 111 7.07 22.27 36.63
N GLY A 112 6.83 23.44 37.27
CA GLY A 112 7.41 23.78 38.57
C GLY A 112 8.95 23.80 38.49
N ALA A 113 9.64 23.13 39.41
CA ALA A 113 11.08 22.92 39.38
C ALA A 113 11.51 21.72 38.50
N ALA A 114 10.58 20.87 38.08
CA ALA A 114 10.88 19.71 37.27
C ALA A 114 11.02 20.07 35.78
N SER A 115 11.95 19.41 35.11
CA SER A 115 12.12 19.44 33.66
C SER A 115 11.78 18.07 33.09
N ILE A 116 10.94 18.03 32.06
CA ILE A 116 10.59 16.81 31.34
C ILE A 116 11.18 16.88 29.93
N ARG A 117 12.16 16.03 29.62
CA ARG A 117 12.77 15.91 28.29
C ARG A 117 12.14 14.74 27.54
N PHE A 118 11.75 14.98 26.31
CA PHE A 118 11.16 13.98 25.43
C PHE A 118 12.24 13.29 24.58
N LEU A 119 12.69 12.14 25.05
CA LEU A 119 13.70 11.34 24.33
C LEU A 119 13.00 10.44 23.33
N THR A 120 13.37 10.53 22.06
CA THR A 120 13.04 9.47 21.11
C THR A 120 13.83 8.22 21.53
N VAL A 121 13.10 7.21 21.95
CA VAL A 121 13.67 5.87 22.00
C VAL A 121 13.43 5.31 20.63
N ASP A 122 14.50 5.10 19.87
CA ASP A 122 14.41 4.21 18.73
C ASP A 122 13.97 2.88 19.32
N ALA A 123 12.70 2.51 19.14
CA ALA A 123 12.30 1.15 19.44
C ALA A 123 13.28 0.25 18.67
N PRO A 124 13.80 -0.81 19.29
CA PRO A 124 14.69 -1.71 18.58
C PRO A 124 13.99 -2.04 17.27
N ALA A 125 14.63 -1.68 16.15
CA ALA A 125 14.06 -1.94 14.83
C ALA A 125 13.67 -3.41 14.81
N LEU A 126 12.40 -3.69 14.57
CA LEU A 126 11.95 -5.07 14.52
C LEU A 126 12.85 -5.78 13.52
N ALA A 127 13.50 -6.85 13.93
CA ALA A 127 14.36 -7.58 13.01
C ALA A 127 13.48 -7.99 11.80
N PRO A 128 13.96 -7.76 10.56
CA PRO A 128 13.19 -8.16 9.37
C PRO A 128 12.84 -9.65 9.45
N SER A 129 11.61 -10.03 9.11
CA SER A 129 11.18 -11.42 9.09
C SER A 129 12.13 -12.25 8.19
N GLU A 130 12.39 -13.49 8.56
CA GLU A 130 13.10 -14.43 7.70
C GLU A 130 12.24 -14.90 6.53
N ARG A 131 10.94 -14.72 6.63
CA ARG A 131 9.97 -15.11 5.62
C ARG A 131 10.00 -14.13 4.44
N ARG A 132 9.90 -14.69 3.24
CA ARG A 132 9.74 -13.95 1.99
C ARG A 132 8.30 -13.92 1.49
N ARG A 133 7.38 -14.56 2.23
CA ARG A 133 5.95 -14.63 1.92
C ARG A 133 5.13 -14.47 3.21
N PHE A 134 4.05 -13.73 3.13
CA PHE A 134 3.04 -13.64 4.18
C PHE A 134 1.65 -13.67 3.54
N GLY A 135 0.91 -14.76 3.74
CA GLY A 135 -0.30 -15.03 2.96
C GLY A 135 -0.03 -15.05 1.46
N GLY A 136 -0.80 -14.30 0.70
CA GLY A 136 -0.59 -14.12 -0.74
C GLY A 136 0.46 -13.09 -1.13
N MET A 137 1.08 -12.42 -0.17
CA MET A 137 2.13 -11.41 -0.43
C MET A 137 3.48 -12.07 -0.58
N VAL A 138 4.31 -11.53 -1.48
CA VAL A 138 5.71 -11.95 -1.68
C VAL A 138 6.62 -10.73 -1.63
N GLY A 139 7.84 -10.93 -1.15
CA GLY A 139 8.88 -9.91 -1.13
C GLY A 139 10.11 -10.37 -0.38
N SER A 140 11.28 -10.18 -0.99
CA SER A 140 12.59 -10.51 -0.41
C SER A 140 13.36 -9.27 0.06
N SER A 141 12.91 -8.08 -0.35
CA SER A 141 13.49 -6.81 0.06
C SER A 141 13.42 -6.63 1.58
N VAL A 142 14.35 -5.86 2.14
CA VAL A 142 14.37 -5.55 3.58
C VAL A 142 13.08 -4.87 3.99
N ALA A 143 12.58 -3.93 3.18
CA ALA A 143 11.34 -3.20 3.45
C ALA A 143 10.12 -4.15 3.55
N MET A 144 10.00 -5.15 2.66
CA MET A 144 8.91 -6.13 2.74
C MET A 144 9.06 -7.08 3.92
N ARG A 145 10.28 -7.49 4.26
CA ARG A 145 10.53 -8.34 5.42
C ARG A 145 10.28 -7.62 6.75
N GLU A 146 10.59 -6.32 6.84
CA GLU A 146 10.19 -5.46 7.98
C GLU A 146 8.67 -5.38 8.08
N LEU A 147 7.98 -5.17 6.95
CA LEU A 147 6.52 -5.18 6.89
C LEU A 147 5.95 -6.53 7.34
N PHE A 148 6.48 -7.66 6.86
CA PHE A 148 6.04 -8.99 7.27
C PHE A 148 6.22 -9.21 8.76
N ALA A 149 7.33 -8.76 9.36
CA ALA A 149 7.55 -8.87 10.80
C ALA A 149 6.45 -8.15 11.61
N ILE A 150 6.02 -6.96 11.16
CA ILE A 150 4.91 -6.23 11.80
C ILE A 150 3.58 -7.00 11.63
N LEU A 151 3.29 -7.49 10.42
CA LEU A 151 2.06 -8.22 10.15
C LEU A 151 1.99 -9.53 10.93
N GLU A 152 3.10 -10.26 11.07
CA GLU A 152 3.21 -11.49 11.86
C GLU A 152 2.90 -11.27 13.35
N LEU A 153 3.33 -10.13 13.90
CA LEU A 153 3.03 -9.75 15.28
C LEU A 153 1.58 -9.26 15.44
N ALA A 154 1.05 -8.53 14.45
CA ALA A 154 -0.29 -7.98 14.51
C ALA A 154 -1.37 -9.03 14.23
N ALA A 155 -1.12 -10.02 13.38
CA ALA A 155 -2.13 -10.99 12.96
C ALA A 155 -2.82 -11.73 14.12
N PRO A 156 -2.12 -12.25 15.14
CA PRO A 156 -2.76 -12.98 16.24
C PRO A 156 -3.49 -12.08 17.26
N THR A 157 -3.43 -10.75 17.10
CA THR A 157 -4.04 -9.80 18.05
C THR A 157 -5.40 -9.32 17.57
N GLU A 158 -6.16 -8.69 18.49
CA GLU A 158 -7.43 -8.00 18.20
C GLU A 158 -7.22 -6.50 17.84
N ALA A 159 -5.95 -6.06 17.76
CA ALA A 159 -5.64 -4.67 17.46
C ALA A 159 -6.17 -4.24 16.10
N THR A 160 -6.67 -3.01 16.02
CA THR A 160 -7.01 -2.36 14.76
C THR A 160 -5.72 -2.09 13.98
N VAL A 161 -5.72 -2.41 12.69
CA VAL A 161 -4.57 -2.21 11.80
C VAL A 161 -4.93 -1.20 10.73
N LEU A 162 -4.11 -0.15 10.57
CA LEU A 162 -4.21 0.81 9.49
C LEU A 162 -3.09 0.53 8.48
N LEU A 163 -3.49 0.19 7.25
CA LEU A 163 -2.61 -0.06 6.11
C LEU A 163 -2.53 1.21 5.24
N GLU A 164 -1.39 1.85 5.18
CA GLU A 164 -1.17 3.03 4.35
C GLU A 164 -0.24 2.70 3.19
N GLY A 165 -0.51 3.24 2.00
CA GLY A 165 0.36 3.06 0.83
C GLY A 165 -0.33 3.41 -0.47
N GLU A 166 0.47 3.65 -1.50
CA GLU A 166 -0.03 3.99 -2.83
C GLU A 166 -1.00 2.94 -3.38
N SER A 167 -1.81 3.36 -4.36
CA SER A 167 -2.69 2.41 -5.06
C SER A 167 -1.88 1.30 -5.72
N GLY A 168 -2.37 0.06 -5.60
CA GLY A 168 -1.72 -1.11 -6.20
C GLY A 168 -0.51 -1.68 -5.45
N THR A 169 -0.17 -1.20 -4.24
CA THR A 169 0.94 -1.73 -3.42
C THR A 169 0.65 -3.09 -2.79
N GLY A 170 -0.64 -3.48 -2.67
CA GLY A 170 -1.07 -4.76 -2.10
C GLY A 170 -1.78 -4.66 -0.76
N LYS A 171 -2.38 -3.50 -0.39
CA LYS A 171 -3.12 -3.30 0.87
C LYS A 171 -4.21 -4.36 1.12
N GLU A 172 -5.01 -4.69 0.10
CA GLU A 172 -6.03 -5.73 0.20
C GLU A 172 -5.43 -7.11 0.50
N MET A 173 -4.29 -7.45 -0.15
CA MET A 173 -3.59 -8.71 0.12
C MET A 173 -3.05 -8.75 1.55
N ALA A 174 -2.57 -7.62 2.08
CA ALA A 174 -2.13 -7.52 3.47
C ALA A 174 -3.30 -7.70 4.45
N ALA A 175 -4.46 -7.10 4.17
CA ALA A 175 -5.65 -7.27 5.00
C ALA A 175 -6.15 -8.73 5.01
N ARG A 176 -6.19 -9.40 3.86
CA ARG A 176 -6.50 -10.84 3.75
C ARG A 176 -5.50 -11.68 4.52
N ALA A 177 -4.20 -11.43 4.35
CA ALA A 177 -3.16 -12.16 5.06
C ALA A 177 -3.24 -11.98 6.58
N LEU A 178 -3.55 -10.77 7.08
CA LEU A 178 -3.82 -10.52 8.49
C LEU A 178 -5.01 -11.34 9.01
N HIS A 179 -6.10 -11.41 8.23
CA HIS A 179 -7.27 -12.21 8.59
C HIS A 179 -6.94 -13.71 8.62
N ASP A 180 -6.31 -14.23 7.55
CA ASP A 180 -5.99 -15.64 7.38
C ASP A 180 -5.03 -16.19 8.46
N HIS A 181 -4.17 -15.30 9.01
CA HIS A 181 -3.22 -15.64 10.08
C HIS A 181 -3.72 -15.23 11.49
N SER A 182 -4.99 -14.83 11.61
CA SER A 182 -5.61 -14.44 12.87
C SER A 182 -6.40 -15.59 13.53
N PRO A 183 -6.76 -15.46 14.81
CA PRO A 183 -7.71 -16.38 15.45
C PRO A 183 -9.08 -16.43 14.75
N ARG A 184 -9.38 -15.41 13.94
CA ARG A 184 -10.65 -15.24 13.21
C ARG A 184 -10.62 -15.75 11.76
N ALA A 185 -9.59 -16.49 11.35
CA ALA A 185 -9.40 -16.99 9.98
C ALA A 185 -10.55 -17.87 9.44
N ARG A 186 -11.35 -18.48 10.33
CA ARG A 186 -12.47 -19.38 9.96
C ARG A 186 -13.83 -18.71 9.90
N VAL A 187 -13.91 -17.42 10.22
CA VAL A 187 -15.13 -16.61 10.20
C VAL A 187 -15.03 -15.54 9.10
N PRO A 188 -16.15 -14.87 8.71
CA PRO A 188 -16.13 -14.02 7.55
C PRO A 188 -15.11 -12.86 7.60
N LEU A 189 -14.47 -12.59 6.46
CA LEU A 189 -13.82 -11.33 6.14
C LEU A 189 -14.80 -10.51 5.26
N VAL A 190 -15.38 -9.47 5.83
CA VAL A 190 -16.28 -8.56 5.11
C VAL A 190 -15.47 -7.38 4.59
N VAL A 191 -15.44 -7.21 3.28
CA VAL A 191 -14.71 -6.13 2.60
C VAL A 191 -15.68 -5.02 2.23
N VAL A 192 -15.35 -3.79 2.60
CA VAL A 192 -16.11 -2.58 2.23
C VAL A 192 -15.15 -1.61 1.54
N ASP A 193 -15.36 -1.38 0.25
CA ASP A 193 -14.68 -0.33 -0.49
C ASP A 193 -15.46 0.98 -0.31
N CYS A 194 -14.91 1.88 0.52
CA CYS A 194 -15.55 3.16 0.84
C CYS A 194 -15.60 4.12 -0.36
N SER A 195 -14.75 3.93 -1.35
CA SER A 195 -14.72 4.76 -2.56
C SER A 195 -15.79 4.37 -3.59
N ALA A 196 -16.21 3.11 -3.58
CA ALA A 196 -17.19 2.57 -4.53
C ALA A 196 -18.64 2.87 -4.13
N ILE A 197 -18.88 3.34 -2.89
CA ILE A 197 -20.23 3.55 -2.34
C ILE A 197 -20.52 5.04 -2.26
N SER A 198 -21.66 5.47 -2.77
CA SER A 198 -22.08 6.88 -2.65
C SER A 198 -22.25 7.30 -1.19
N GLU A 199 -21.97 8.57 -0.90
CA GLU A 199 -22.08 9.16 0.47
C GLU A 199 -23.45 8.89 1.09
N ALA A 200 -24.53 8.94 0.30
CA ALA A 200 -25.90 8.69 0.76
C ALA A 200 -26.14 7.24 1.23
N LEU A 201 -25.36 6.28 0.74
CA LEU A 201 -25.55 4.86 1.02
C LEU A 201 -24.49 4.28 1.96
N ILE A 202 -23.38 4.99 2.22
CA ILE A 202 -22.26 4.47 3.01
C ILE A 202 -22.69 4.07 4.43
N ASP A 203 -23.54 4.87 5.07
CA ASP A 203 -24.08 4.57 6.39
C ASP A 203 -24.88 3.28 6.40
N SER A 204 -25.71 3.08 5.37
CA SER A 204 -26.52 1.87 5.21
C SER A 204 -25.64 0.63 4.98
N HIS A 205 -24.56 0.75 4.22
CA HIS A 205 -23.62 -0.35 3.97
C HIS A 205 -22.82 -0.72 5.21
N LEU A 206 -22.31 0.26 5.94
CA LEU A 206 -21.50 0.03 7.14
C LEU A 206 -22.33 -0.43 8.32
N PHE A 207 -23.43 0.29 8.62
CA PHE A 207 -24.16 0.17 9.86
C PHE A 207 -25.51 -0.55 9.71
N GLY A 208 -25.99 -0.71 8.46
CA GLY A 208 -27.31 -1.28 8.16
C GLY A 208 -28.45 -0.26 8.25
N HIS A 209 -29.63 -0.67 7.88
CA HIS A 209 -30.85 0.14 8.00
C HIS A 209 -32.09 -0.71 8.30
N VAL A 210 -33.10 -0.08 8.92
CA VAL A 210 -34.42 -0.67 9.06
C VAL A 210 -35.32 -0.26 7.90
N ARG A 211 -36.37 -1.02 7.65
CA ARG A 211 -37.38 -0.70 6.65
C ARG A 211 -37.94 0.72 6.88
N GLY A 212 -38.02 1.51 5.82
CA GLY A 212 -38.54 2.88 5.86
C GLY A 212 -37.53 3.94 6.36
N ALA A 213 -36.27 3.58 6.56
CA ALA A 213 -35.23 4.51 7.04
C ALA A 213 -34.93 5.68 6.08
N PHE A 214 -35.15 5.47 4.78
CA PHE A 214 -35.01 6.49 3.73
C PHE A 214 -35.86 6.11 2.51
N THR A 215 -36.00 7.01 1.53
CA THR A 215 -36.74 6.74 0.28
C THR A 215 -36.06 5.61 -0.50
N GLY A 216 -36.77 4.47 -0.68
CA GLY A 216 -36.23 3.26 -1.29
C GLY A 216 -35.80 2.17 -0.31
N ALA A 217 -35.88 2.39 1.02
CA ALA A 217 -35.62 1.36 2.03
C ALA A 217 -36.85 0.41 2.19
N GLU A 218 -37.13 -0.39 1.18
CA GLU A 218 -38.27 -1.32 1.18
C GLU A 218 -38.11 -2.48 2.17
N GLN A 219 -36.89 -2.89 2.44
CA GLN A 219 -36.52 -3.97 3.36
C GLN A 219 -35.43 -3.52 4.32
N SER A 220 -35.31 -4.19 5.47
CA SER A 220 -34.19 -3.98 6.39
C SER A 220 -32.94 -4.70 5.85
N ARG A 221 -31.76 -4.07 6.01
CA ARG A 221 -30.47 -4.64 5.62
C ARG A 221 -29.51 -4.64 6.80
N LYS A 222 -28.81 -5.75 6.98
CA LYS A 222 -27.68 -5.80 7.91
C LYS A 222 -26.49 -5.01 7.34
N GLY A 223 -25.78 -4.29 8.19
CA GLY A 223 -24.53 -3.61 7.81
C GLY A 223 -23.32 -4.53 7.96
N ALA A 224 -22.21 -4.11 7.33
CA ALA A 224 -20.95 -4.86 7.27
C ALA A 224 -20.45 -5.33 8.66
N PHE A 225 -20.58 -4.49 9.69
CA PHE A 225 -20.18 -4.85 11.06
C PHE A 225 -21.03 -5.96 11.67
N VAL A 226 -22.31 -6.03 11.31
CA VAL A 226 -23.21 -7.11 11.76
C VAL A 226 -23.00 -8.37 10.94
N GLU A 227 -22.73 -8.23 9.65
CA GLU A 227 -22.42 -9.35 8.73
C GLU A 227 -21.11 -10.04 9.11
N ALA A 228 -20.13 -9.27 9.59
CA ALA A 228 -18.82 -9.80 9.98
C ALA A 228 -18.86 -10.69 11.24
N ALA A 229 -19.91 -10.65 12.04
CA ALA A 229 -20.21 -11.46 13.25
C ALA A 229 -19.07 -12.39 13.73
N GLY A 230 -18.19 -11.89 14.60
CA GLY A 230 -17.02 -12.62 15.13
C GLY A 230 -15.80 -12.62 14.18
N GLY A 231 -15.94 -12.09 12.96
CA GLY A 231 -14.90 -12.04 11.94
C GLY A 231 -14.11 -10.74 11.87
N THR A 232 -13.78 -10.33 10.65
CA THR A 232 -13.00 -9.11 10.38
C THR A 232 -13.74 -8.24 9.38
N VAL A 233 -13.81 -6.94 9.64
CA VAL A 233 -14.23 -5.92 8.67
C VAL A 233 -12.98 -5.27 8.09
N PHE A 234 -12.83 -5.33 6.78
CA PHE A 234 -11.80 -4.60 6.05
C PHE A 234 -12.43 -3.39 5.37
N LEU A 235 -11.99 -2.20 5.79
CA LEU A 235 -12.43 -0.91 5.26
C LEU A 235 -11.38 -0.40 4.29
N ASP A 236 -11.58 -0.61 3.00
CA ASP A 236 -10.67 -0.08 1.98
C ASP A 236 -11.01 1.37 1.67
N GLU A 237 -9.99 2.17 1.41
CA GLU A 237 -10.06 3.61 1.15
C GLU A 237 -10.82 4.38 2.23
N ILE A 238 -10.45 4.15 3.51
CA ILE A 238 -11.09 4.77 4.68
C ILE A 238 -11.06 6.32 4.64
N GLY A 239 -10.09 6.90 3.94
CA GLY A 239 -9.99 8.35 3.74
C GLY A 239 -11.10 8.96 2.88
N GLU A 240 -11.92 8.13 2.23
CA GLU A 240 -13.07 8.58 1.44
C GLU A 240 -14.35 8.72 2.28
N LEU A 241 -14.34 8.30 3.55
CA LEU A 241 -15.52 8.41 4.41
C LEU A 241 -15.88 9.87 4.71
N PRO A 242 -17.16 10.25 4.59
CA PRO A 242 -17.63 11.56 5.02
C PRO A 242 -17.53 11.68 6.55
N LEU A 243 -17.36 12.91 7.05
CA LEU A 243 -17.20 13.18 8.49
C LEU A 243 -18.35 12.64 9.36
N SER A 244 -19.57 12.60 8.81
CA SER A 244 -20.75 12.01 9.47
C SER A 244 -20.57 10.51 9.73
N ALA A 245 -20.08 9.74 8.74
CA ALA A 245 -19.81 8.32 8.86
C ALA A 245 -18.60 8.04 9.76
N GLN A 246 -17.57 8.90 9.72
CA GLN A 246 -16.41 8.82 10.61
C GLN A 246 -16.82 8.89 12.10
N ALA A 247 -17.75 9.79 12.46
CA ALA A 247 -18.24 9.90 13.82
C ALA A 247 -18.99 8.63 14.30
N LYS A 248 -19.75 7.98 13.41
CA LYS A 248 -20.44 6.72 13.70
C LYS A 248 -19.45 5.56 13.81
N LEU A 249 -18.46 5.50 12.93
CA LEU A 249 -17.40 4.47 12.96
C LEU A 249 -16.61 4.54 14.28
N LEU A 250 -16.29 5.75 14.76
CA LEU A 250 -15.63 5.91 16.06
C LEU A 250 -16.45 5.26 17.18
N ARG A 251 -17.77 5.50 17.23
CA ARG A 251 -18.65 4.87 18.23
C ARG A 251 -18.63 3.34 18.14
N VAL A 252 -18.60 2.79 16.92
CA VAL A 252 -18.49 1.33 16.73
C VAL A 252 -17.18 0.80 17.30
N LEU A 253 -16.05 1.48 17.07
CA LEU A 253 -14.74 1.08 17.57
C LEU A 253 -14.62 1.18 19.09
N GLU A 254 -15.32 2.13 19.71
CA GLU A 254 -15.28 2.36 21.17
C GLU A 254 -16.30 1.50 21.91
N ALA A 255 -17.57 1.58 21.50
CA ALA A 255 -18.68 0.97 22.22
C ALA A 255 -18.97 -0.47 21.79
N ARG A 256 -18.35 -0.96 20.69
CA ARG A 256 -18.64 -2.27 20.11
C ARG A 256 -20.13 -2.46 19.80
N THR A 257 -20.80 -1.40 19.40
CA THR A 257 -22.22 -1.42 19.02
C THR A 257 -22.42 -0.61 17.74
N VAL A 258 -23.37 -1.04 16.94
CA VAL A 258 -23.82 -0.38 15.72
C VAL A 258 -25.25 0.10 15.90
N GLN A 259 -25.57 1.29 15.43
CA GLN A 259 -26.93 1.80 15.38
C GLN A 259 -27.38 1.83 13.90
N PRO A 260 -28.28 0.93 13.46
CA PRO A 260 -28.80 0.93 12.09
C PRO A 260 -29.52 2.24 11.77
N VAL A 261 -29.42 2.70 10.53
CA VAL A 261 -30.12 3.91 10.06
C VAL A 261 -31.63 3.73 10.24
N GLY A 262 -32.27 4.73 10.84
CA GLY A 262 -33.69 4.70 11.17
C GLY A 262 -34.07 3.88 12.41
N SER A 263 -33.11 3.38 13.18
CA SER A 263 -33.34 2.64 14.43
C SER A 263 -32.66 3.32 15.61
N ASP A 264 -33.36 3.39 16.75
CA ASP A 264 -32.78 3.88 18.02
C ASP A 264 -32.16 2.75 18.84
N ARG A 265 -32.28 1.49 18.41
CA ARG A 265 -31.75 0.33 19.12
C ARG A 265 -30.33 0.00 18.67
N PRO A 266 -29.32 0.10 19.56
CA PRO A 266 -27.98 -0.37 19.25
C PRO A 266 -27.93 -1.89 19.16
N VAL A 267 -27.13 -2.40 18.22
CA VAL A 267 -26.86 -3.83 18.01
C VAL A 267 -25.40 -4.07 18.40
N PRO A 268 -25.12 -5.00 19.34
CA PRO A 268 -23.74 -5.34 19.68
C PRO A 268 -23.04 -6.00 18.48
N VAL A 269 -21.78 -5.67 18.30
CA VAL A 269 -20.95 -6.22 17.21
C VAL A 269 -19.60 -6.69 17.75
N ASP A 270 -19.21 -7.87 17.31
CA ASP A 270 -17.86 -8.41 17.52
C ASP A 270 -17.18 -8.56 16.16
N ALA A 271 -16.38 -7.56 15.81
CA ALA A 271 -15.60 -7.56 14.58
C ALA A 271 -14.23 -6.95 14.84
N ARG A 272 -13.18 -7.59 14.33
CA ARG A 272 -11.87 -6.97 14.19
C ARG A 272 -11.89 -6.01 13.02
N VAL A 273 -11.20 -4.87 13.13
CA VAL A 273 -11.15 -3.87 12.05
C VAL A 273 -9.75 -3.79 11.47
N VAL A 274 -9.67 -3.86 10.16
CA VAL A 274 -8.49 -3.51 9.35
C VAL A 274 -8.92 -2.40 8.40
N ALA A 275 -8.21 -1.30 8.38
CA ALA A 275 -8.49 -0.16 7.50
C ALA A 275 -7.33 0.05 6.53
N ALA A 276 -7.63 0.51 5.31
CA ALA A 276 -6.61 0.84 4.33
C ALA A 276 -6.90 2.17 3.65
N THR A 277 -5.84 2.87 3.22
CA THR A 277 -5.95 4.10 2.44
C THR A 277 -4.68 4.37 1.65
N HIS A 278 -4.82 5.09 0.54
CA HIS A 278 -3.71 5.69 -0.19
C HIS A 278 -3.48 7.16 0.19
N ARG A 279 -4.41 7.77 0.94
CA ARG A 279 -4.32 9.16 1.38
C ARG A 279 -3.49 9.29 2.65
N ASP A 280 -2.83 10.43 2.80
CA ASP A 280 -2.16 10.83 4.04
C ASP A 280 -3.22 11.29 5.06
N LEU A 281 -3.63 10.39 5.96
CA LEU A 281 -4.65 10.71 6.96
C LEU A 281 -4.17 11.76 7.96
N SER A 282 -2.86 11.84 8.24
CA SER A 282 -2.31 12.87 9.14
C SER A 282 -2.55 14.26 8.58
N ARG A 283 -2.28 14.45 7.29
CA ARG A 283 -2.57 15.69 6.58
C ARG A 283 -4.07 15.98 6.52
N MET A 284 -4.91 14.97 6.27
CA MET A 284 -6.38 15.14 6.27
C MET A 284 -6.91 15.57 7.66
N VAL A 285 -6.28 15.14 8.76
CA VAL A 285 -6.61 15.59 10.11
C VAL A 285 -6.29 17.07 10.26
N GLU A 286 -5.14 17.55 9.80
CA GLU A 286 -4.77 18.98 9.80
C GLU A 286 -5.75 19.81 8.97
N GLU A 287 -6.17 19.32 7.81
CA GLU A 287 -7.15 19.93 6.92
C GLU A 287 -8.59 19.79 7.41
N LYS A 288 -8.83 19.14 8.57
CA LYS A 288 -10.15 18.84 9.15
C LYS A 288 -11.06 17.99 8.24
N ALA A 289 -10.49 17.29 7.28
CA ALA A 289 -11.18 16.35 6.39
C ALA A 289 -11.28 14.93 7.00
N PHE A 290 -10.48 14.66 8.03
CA PHE A 290 -10.54 13.42 8.81
C PHE A 290 -10.50 13.75 10.31
N ARG A 291 -11.26 12.99 11.12
CA ARG A 291 -11.32 13.22 12.56
C ARG A 291 -10.07 12.69 13.24
N PHE A 292 -9.50 13.51 14.12
CA PHE A 292 -8.34 13.18 14.92
C PHE A 292 -8.57 11.95 15.83
N ASP A 293 -9.71 11.92 16.53
CA ASP A 293 -10.07 10.83 17.44
C ASP A 293 -10.18 9.47 16.71
N LEU A 294 -10.79 9.44 15.54
CA LEU A 294 -10.90 8.26 14.71
C LEU A 294 -9.52 7.80 14.20
N PHE A 295 -8.67 8.73 13.76
CA PHE A 295 -7.32 8.40 13.28
C PHE A 295 -6.55 7.59 14.33
N TYR A 296 -6.49 8.05 15.57
CA TYR A 296 -5.78 7.33 16.64
C TYR A 296 -6.42 6.01 17.02
N ARG A 297 -7.73 5.89 16.86
CA ARG A 297 -8.41 4.61 17.13
C ARG A 297 -8.20 3.58 16.03
N LEU A 298 -7.98 4.03 14.80
CA LEU A 298 -7.63 3.16 13.65
C LEU A 298 -6.14 2.80 13.62
N ALA A 299 -5.27 3.74 13.94
CA ALA A 299 -3.82 3.60 13.83
C ALA A 299 -3.18 2.96 15.09
N VAL A 300 -3.83 1.99 15.72
CA VAL A 300 -3.23 1.22 16.84
C VAL A 300 -2.00 0.46 16.34
N VAL A 301 -2.11 -0.20 15.21
CA VAL A 301 -0.98 -0.72 14.44
C VAL A 301 -0.99 -0.02 13.08
N HIS A 302 0.00 0.83 12.84
CA HIS A 302 0.13 1.54 11.57
C HIS A 302 1.21 0.90 10.70
N VAL A 303 0.84 0.49 9.49
CA VAL A 303 1.70 -0.25 8.56
C VAL A 303 1.76 0.47 7.23
N ALA A 304 2.94 0.95 6.85
CA ALA A 304 3.16 1.56 5.55
C ALA A 304 3.66 0.51 4.54
N LEU A 305 2.93 0.34 3.44
CA LEU A 305 3.32 -0.55 2.36
C LEU A 305 4.25 0.21 1.40
N PRO A 306 5.49 -0.26 1.20
CA PRO A 306 6.44 0.41 0.32
C PRO A 306 5.97 0.37 -1.14
N PRO A 307 6.12 1.46 -1.91
CA PRO A 307 5.85 1.44 -3.34
C PRO A 307 6.87 0.55 -4.08
N LEU A 308 6.50 0.02 -5.24
CA LEU A 308 7.31 -0.97 -5.97
C LEU A 308 8.69 -0.42 -6.38
N ARG A 309 8.80 0.88 -6.66
CA ARG A 309 10.07 1.56 -6.97
C ARG A 309 11.10 1.56 -5.83
N GLU A 310 10.67 1.35 -4.59
CA GLU A 310 11.52 1.27 -3.40
C GLU A 310 11.93 -0.17 -3.06
N ARG A 311 11.42 -1.16 -3.83
CA ARG A 311 11.72 -2.60 -3.67
C ARG A 311 11.95 -3.31 -5.01
N PRO A 312 12.88 -2.83 -5.84
CA PRO A 312 13.14 -3.43 -7.16
C PRO A 312 13.60 -4.89 -7.06
N GLU A 313 14.19 -5.30 -5.96
CA GLU A 313 14.62 -6.68 -5.69
C GLU A 313 13.44 -7.66 -5.68
N ASP A 314 12.22 -7.18 -5.42
CA ASP A 314 11.02 -8.02 -5.38
C ASP A 314 10.43 -8.29 -6.77
N LEU A 315 10.86 -7.56 -7.81
CA LEU A 315 10.33 -7.70 -9.17
C LEU A 315 10.44 -9.12 -9.70
N ALA A 316 11.60 -9.75 -9.53
CA ALA A 316 11.80 -11.12 -9.99
C ALA A 316 10.86 -12.12 -9.29
N GLU A 317 10.59 -11.92 -8.00
CA GLU A 317 9.70 -12.78 -7.22
C GLU A 317 8.23 -12.54 -7.58
N LEU A 318 7.83 -11.30 -7.83
CA LEU A 318 6.49 -10.94 -8.33
C LEU A 318 6.22 -11.52 -9.73
N VAL A 319 7.22 -11.49 -10.62
CA VAL A 319 7.14 -12.18 -11.93
C VAL A 319 6.97 -13.67 -11.74
N ARG A 320 7.75 -14.31 -10.85
CA ARG A 320 7.61 -15.73 -10.55
C ARG A 320 6.22 -16.08 -10.06
N LEU A 321 5.68 -15.29 -9.11
CA LEU A 321 4.32 -15.46 -8.59
C LEU A 321 3.26 -15.37 -9.70
N PHE A 322 3.45 -14.45 -10.66
CA PHE A 322 2.56 -14.34 -11.83
C PHE A 322 2.51 -15.62 -12.66
N TYR A 323 3.64 -16.28 -12.86
CA TYR A 323 3.73 -17.55 -13.59
C TYR A 323 3.24 -18.75 -12.76
N GLU A 324 3.53 -18.79 -11.46
CA GLU A 324 3.03 -19.82 -10.53
C GLU A 324 1.49 -19.92 -10.59
N GLY A 325 0.79 -18.79 -10.63
CA GLY A 325 -0.66 -18.74 -10.76
C GLY A 325 -1.22 -19.32 -12.07
N ARG A 326 -0.34 -19.61 -13.06
CA ARG A 326 -0.69 -20.20 -14.37
C ARG A 326 -0.17 -21.60 -14.55
N GLY A 327 0.58 -22.12 -13.57
CA GLY A 327 1.19 -23.46 -13.64
C GLY A 327 2.26 -23.59 -14.72
N VAL A 328 2.92 -22.48 -15.10
CA VAL A 328 3.94 -22.45 -16.16
C VAL A 328 5.27 -21.99 -15.58
N ASP A 329 6.36 -22.61 -16.02
CA ASP A 329 7.71 -22.18 -15.64
C ASP A 329 8.09 -20.90 -16.40
N PRO A 330 8.43 -19.81 -15.69
CA PRO A 330 8.90 -18.58 -16.32
C PRO A 330 10.23 -18.74 -17.08
N GLY A 331 10.99 -19.80 -16.81
CA GLY A 331 12.39 -19.86 -17.15
C GLY A 331 13.24 -18.86 -16.36
N PRO A 332 14.44 -18.52 -16.82
CA PRO A 332 15.28 -17.52 -16.15
C PRO A 332 14.63 -16.13 -16.14
N ILE A 333 14.43 -15.56 -14.94
CA ILE A 333 13.93 -14.18 -14.77
C ILE A 333 15.16 -13.26 -14.74
N ALA A 334 15.65 -12.91 -15.92
CA ALA A 334 16.87 -12.11 -16.13
C ALA A 334 16.86 -11.46 -17.53
N GLY A 335 17.91 -10.69 -17.85
CA GLY A 335 18.12 -10.08 -19.16
C GLY A 335 17.33 -8.81 -19.38
N ASP A 336 17.14 -8.42 -20.63
CA ASP A 336 16.58 -7.12 -21.01
C ASP A 336 15.18 -6.85 -20.41
N ASN A 337 14.34 -7.87 -20.33
CA ASN A 337 13.02 -7.72 -19.75
C ASN A 337 13.08 -7.33 -18.25
N LEU A 338 13.92 -7.99 -17.46
CA LEU A 338 14.08 -7.62 -16.04
C LEU A 338 14.66 -6.21 -15.91
N THR A 339 15.70 -5.88 -16.67
CA THR A 339 16.32 -4.55 -16.68
C THR A 339 15.31 -3.46 -17.04
N ARG A 340 14.38 -3.72 -17.97
CA ARG A 340 13.30 -2.79 -18.33
C ARG A 340 12.32 -2.62 -17.20
N LEU A 341 11.95 -3.69 -16.47
CA LEU A 341 11.08 -3.60 -15.30
C LEU A 341 11.74 -2.80 -14.17
N GLU A 342 13.03 -2.99 -13.91
CA GLU A 342 13.80 -2.30 -12.87
C GLU A 342 13.95 -0.79 -13.12
N ARG A 343 14.01 -0.38 -14.38
CA ARG A 343 14.14 1.05 -14.76
C ARG A 343 12.85 1.83 -14.72
N TYR A 344 11.71 1.17 -14.62
CA TYR A 344 10.41 1.83 -14.63
C TYR A 344 9.95 2.19 -13.22
N ALA A 345 9.32 3.34 -13.05
CA ALA A 345 8.96 3.90 -11.73
C ALA A 345 7.71 3.27 -11.09
N TRP A 346 6.92 2.51 -11.85
CA TRP A 346 5.71 1.81 -11.39
C TRP A 346 4.72 2.70 -10.64
N PRO A 347 4.16 3.77 -11.22
CA PRO A 347 3.19 4.61 -10.55
C PRO A 347 1.92 3.84 -10.10
N GLY A 348 1.54 2.79 -10.80
CA GLY A 348 0.45 1.87 -10.42
C GLY A 348 0.91 0.63 -9.65
N ASN A 349 2.19 0.60 -9.21
CA ASN A 349 2.77 -0.44 -8.36
C ASN A 349 2.57 -1.88 -8.90
N VAL A 350 2.27 -2.84 -8.02
CA VAL A 350 2.10 -4.26 -8.37
C VAL A 350 0.89 -4.47 -9.29
N ARG A 351 -0.15 -3.64 -9.15
CA ARG A 351 -1.32 -3.72 -10.05
C ARG A 351 -0.93 -3.42 -11.49
N GLU A 352 -0.11 -2.40 -11.71
CA GLU A 352 0.40 -2.03 -13.03
C GLU A 352 1.36 -3.10 -13.58
N LEU A 353 2.29 -3.59 -12.75
CA LEU A 353 3.18 -4.69 -13.13
C LEU A 353 2.39 -5.91 -13.60
N ARG A 354 1.36 -6.30 -12.85
CA ARG A 354 0.51 -7.42 -13.22
C ARG A 354 -0.19 -7.19 -14.57
N ASN A 355 -0.70 -5.99 -14.82
CA ASN A 355 -1.35 -5.64 -16.08
C ASN A 355 -0.36 -5.69 -17.26
N VAL A 356 0.90 -5.24 -17.07
CA VAL A 356 1.95 -5.32 -18.09
C VAL A 356 2.28 -6.78 -18.43
N LEU A 357 2.43 -7.61 -17.40
CA LEU A 357 2.69 -9.04 -17.57
C LEU A 357 1.51 -9.77 -18.23
N GLU A 358 0.27 -9.48 -17.79
CA GLU A 358 -0.96 -10.05 -18.34
C GLU A 358 -1.11 -9.74 -19.83
N ARG A 359 -0.90 -8.48 -20.20
CA ARG A 359 -0.94 -8.05 -21.59
C ARG A 359 0.11 -8.78 -22.43
N ALA A 360 1.36 -8.83 -21.95
CA ALA A 360 2.45 -9.51 -22.65
C ALA A 360 2.20 -11.01 -22.80
N TRP A 361 1.64 -11.64 -21.75
CA TRP A 361 1.24 -13.04 -21.75
C TRP A 361 0.15 -13.33 -22.80
N THR A 362 -0.92 -12.56 -22.78
CA THR A 362 -2.07 -12.72 -23.69
C THR A 362 -1.65 -12.58 -25.14
N LEU A 363 -0.74 -11.66 -25.44
CA LEU A 363 -0.26 -11.41 -26.80
C LEU A 363 0.83 -12.39 -27.26
N SER A 364 1.30 -13.27 -26.38
CA SER A 364 2.26 -14.33 -26.73
C SER A 364 1.57 -15.59 -27.31
N GLY A 365 0.23 -15.62 -27.34
CA GLY A 365 -0.54 -16.75 -27.87
C GLY A 365 -0.95 -17.79 -26.82
N PRO A 366 -1.61 -18.87 -27.23
CA PRO A 366 -2.05 -19.93 -26.32
C PRO A 366 -0.88 -20.57 -25.57
N GLY A 367 -0.99 -20.63 -24.23
CA GLY A 367 0.05 -21.18 -23.35
C GLY A 367 1.11 -20.19 -22.91
N GLY A 368 1.08 -18.94 -23.41
CA GLY A 368 2.04 -17.88 -23.04
C GLY A 368 3.44 -18.13 -23.57
N ALA A 369 4.42 -17.42 -23.01
CA ALA A 369 5.83 -17.56 -23.36
C ALA A 369 6.72 -17.45 -22.10
N PRO A 370 7.94 -18.04 -22.09
CA PRO A 370 8.92 -17.79 -21.04
C PRO A 370 9.20 -16.29 -20.88
N PHE A 371 9.55 -15.87 -19.65
CA PHE A 371 9.70 -14.44 -19.32
C PHE A 371 10.62 -13.68 -20.28
N GLN A 372 11.76 -14.26 -20.66
CA GLN A 372 12.72 -13.62 -21.56
C GLN A 372 12.16 -13.38 -22.98
N SER A 373 11.18 -14.19 -23.38
CA SER A 373 10.55 -14.09 -24.71
C SER A 373 9.30 -13.19 -24.71
N LEU A 374 8.83 -12.74 -23.53
CA LEU A 374 7.69 -11.83 -23.43
C LEU A 374 8.02 -10.49 -24.10
N ARG A 375 7.07 -9.97 -24.87
CA ARG A 375 7.12 -8.60 -25.37
C ARG A 375 6.46 -7.69 -24.35
N LEU A 376 7.26 -7.12 -23.44
CA LEU A 376 6.77 -6.18 -22.44
C LEU A 376 6.48 -4.82 -23.07
N TRP A 377 5.30 -4.28 -22.83
CA TRP A 377 4.89 -2.93 -23.23
C TRP A 377 4.71 -2.07 -22.01
N MET A 378 5.70 -1.20 -21.79
CA MET A 378 5.70 -0.30 -20.65
C MET A 378 4.79 0.90 -20.93
N PRO A 379 3.96 1.32 -19.95
CA PRO A 379 3.13 2.52 -20.10
C PRO A 379 4.00 3.76 -20.34
N GLY A 380 3.55 4.63 -21.27
CA GLY A 380 4.29 5.86 -21.62
C GLY A 380 5.50 5.67 -22.54
N GLN A 381 5.93 4.47 -22.82
CA GLN A 381 6.74 4.22 -23.98
C GLN A 381 5.81 4.20 -25.18
N ALA A 382 6.04 5.09 -26.14
CA ALA A 382 5.44 4.96 -27.45
C ALA A 382 5.63 3.50 -27.85
N GLU A 383 4.59 2.85 -28.37
CA GLU A 383 4.69 1.50 -28.89
C GLU A 383 6.02 1.43 -29.65
N ALA A 384 6.98 0.66 -29.09
CA ALA A 384 8.08 0.26 -29.96
C ALA A 384 7.35 -0.44 -31.10
N PRO A 385 7.39 0.11 -32.32
CA PRO A 385 6.48 -0.30 -33.35
C PRO A 385 6.55 -1.79 -33.45
N GLY A 386 5.47 -2.46 -33.02
CA GLY A 386 5.27 -3.84 -33.36
C GLY A 386 5.49 -3.92 -34.85
N SER A 387 6.08 -4.94 -35.34
CA SER A 387 6.53 -5.26 -36.71
C SER A 387 5.92 -4.44 -37.89
N ALA A 388 4.79 -3.77 -37.70
CA ALA A 388 4.23 -2.77 -38.64
C ALA A 388 5.01 -1.43 -38.63
N GLY A 389 5.55 -0.96 -37.48
CA GLY A 389 6.36 0.26 -37.44
C GLY A 389 7.75 0.08 -38.01
N ARG A 390 8.34 -1.12 -37.92
CA ARG A 390 9.60 -1.38 -38.63
C ARG A 390 9.47 -1.32 -40.15
N ALA A 391 8.29 -1.50 -40.69
CA ALA A 391 8.06 -1.32 -42.13
C ALA A 391 8.02 0.19 -42.51
N LEU A 392 7.59 1.07 -41.59
CA LEU A 392 7.59 2.52 -41.80
C LEU A 392 8.94 3.17 -41.51
N ASP A 393 9.73 2.63 -40.56
CA ASP A 393 11.11 3.04 -40.27
C ASP A 393 12.09 2.73 -41.44
N LEU A 394 11.67 1.89 -42.38
CA LEU A 394 12.41 1.61 -43.60
C LEU A 394 12.16 2.62 -44.72
N ILE A 395 11.25 3.58 -44.52
CA ILE A 395 10.98 4.66 -45.44
C ILE A 395 11.96 5.81 -45.13
N ASP A 396 12.96 5.94 -45.95
CA ASP A 396 13.93 7.03 -45.87
C ASP A 396 13.31 8.31 -46.42
N THR A 397 12.77 9.14 -45.55
CA THR A 397 12.13 10.41 -45.91
C THR A 397 13.12 11.49 -46.36
N SER A 398 14.42 11.24 -46.26
CA SER A 398 15.48 12.11 -46.82
C SER A 398 15.65 11.92 -48.33
N LEU A 399 15.14 10.83 -48.90
CA LEU A 399 15.17 10.57 -50.34
C LEU A 399 13.97 11.21 -51.06
N PRO A 400 14.12 11.54 -52.36
CA PRO A 400 12.98 11.86 -53.21
C PRO A 400 11.95 10.74 -53.22
N PHE A 401 10.65 11.09 -53.27
CA PHE A 401 9.54 10.13 -53.12
C PHE A 401 9.67 8.89 -54.05
N LYS A 402 10.12 9.07 -55.28
CA LYS A 402 10.32 7.98 -56.23
C LYS A 402 11.35 6.97 -55.71
N ASP A 403 12.46 7.45 -55.23
CA ASP A 403 13.59 6.62 -54.78
C ASP A 403 13.28 5.94 -53.46
N ALA A 404 12.64 6.64 -52.55
CA ALA A 404 12.13 6.08 -51.28
C ALA A 404 11.13 4.96 -51.53
N LYS A 405 10.18 5.13 -52.46
CA LYS A 405 9.20 4.11 -52.86
C LYS A 405 9.85 2.88 -53.48
N GLU A 406 10.78 3.08 -54.39
CA GLU A 406 11.49 1.95 -55.05
C GLU A 406 12.26 1.14 -54.00
N ARG A 407 13.02 1.79 -53.14
CA ARG A 407 13.78 1.15 -52.06
C ARG A 407 12.88 0.40 -51.07
N TRP A 408 11.75 0.95 -50.71
CA TRP A 408 10.77 0.29 -49.82
C TRP A 408 10.13 -0.93 -50.47
N LEU A 409 9.75 -0.84 -51.75
CA LEU A 409 9.24 -1.96 -52.54
C LEU A 409 10.25 -3.10 -52.65
N ASP A 410 11.50 -2.79 -52.85
CA ASP A 410 12.58 -3.80 -52.98
C ASP A 410 12.76 -4.58 -51.65
N ILE A 411 12.76 -3.88 -50.51
CA ILE A 411 12.81 -4.49 -49.18
C ILE A 411 11.57 -5.34 -48.90
N PHE A 412 10.38 -4.87 -49.28
CA PHE A 412 9.14 -5.60 -49.10
C PHE A 412 9.10 -6.87 -49.94
N GLU A 413 9.39 -6.75 -51.25
CA GLU A 413 9.43 -7.87 -52.18
C GLU A 413 10.38 -8.97 -51.69
N ARG A 414 11.58 -8.59 -51.30
CA ARG A 414 12.59 -9.54 -50.80
C ARG A 414 12.11 -10.30 -49.57
N ARG A 415 11.62 -9.60 -48.52
CA ARG A 415 11.16 -10.23 -47.28
C ARG A 415 9.94 -11.13 -47.50
N TYR A 416 9.00 -10.67 -48.33
CA TYR A 416 7.81 -11.44 -48.63
C TYR A 416 8.17 -12.74 -49.34
N LEU A 417 9.05 -12.66 -50.34
CA LEU A 417 9.51 -13.85 -51.11
C LEU A 417 10.30 -14.82 -50.26
N GLU A 418 11.22 -14.33 -49.42
CA GLU A 418 11.97 -15.16 -48.45
C GLU A 418 11.04 -15.90 -47.52
N GLY A 419 10.05 -15.19 -46.91
CA GLY A 419 9.09 -15.76 -45.98
C GLY A 419 8.19 -16.83 -46.61
N VAL A 420 7.59 -16.53 -47.76
CA VAL A 420 6.73 -17.49 -48.46
C VAL A 420 7.51 -18.70 -48.99
N PHE A 421 8.72 -18.50 -49.49
CA PHE A 421 9.57 -19.56 -50.02
C PHE A 421 10.02 -20.52 -48.90
N ALA A 422 10.45 -20.00 -47.74
CA ALA A 422 10.81 -20.81 -46.58
C ALA A 422 9.61 -21.58 -46.01
N THR A 423 8.43 -20.92 -45.85
CA THR A 423 7.21 -21.54 -45.30
C THR A 423 6.73 -22.74 -46.13
N HIS A 424 7.00 -22.74 -47.44
CA HIS A 424 6.60 -23.82 -48.35
C HIS A 424 7.73 -24.79 -48.70
N GLY A 425 8.77 -24.86 -47.84
CA GLY A 425 9.86 -25.83 -47.94
C GLY A 425 10.69 -25.64 -49.20
N GLU A 426 10.97 -24.40 -49.60
CA GLU A 426 11.77 -24.00 -50.77
C GLU A 426 11.22 -24.51 -52.11
N ASN A 427 9.93 -24.82 -52.16
CA ASN A 427 9.26 -25.29 -53.38
C ASN A 427 8.64 -24.14 -54.15
N ILE A 428 9.25 -23.75 -55.26
CA ILE A 428 8.82 -22.63 -56.13
C ILE A 428 7.36 -22.77 -56.58
N SER A 429 6.89 -23.97 -56.89
CA SER A 429 5.53 -24.18 -57.40
C SER A 429 4.48 -23.96 -56.30
N ARG A 430 4.73 -24.47 -55.08
CA ARG A 430 3.86 -24.29 -53.92
C ARG A 430 3.87 -22.84 -53.43
N ALA A 431 5.03 -22.23 -53.34
CA ALA A 431 5.20 -20.85 -52.91
C ALA A 431 4.53 -19.87 -53.90
N ALA A 432 4.67 -20.07 -55.18
CA ALA A 432 4.01 -19.29 -56.22
C ALA A 432 2.48 -19.40 -56.15
N ALA A 433 1.95 -20.61 -55.99
CA ALA A 433 0.50 -20.83 -55.81
C ALA A 433 -0.04 -20.15 -54.55
N ALA A 434 0.67 -20.26 -53.44
CA ALA A 434 0.27 -19.63 -52.16
C ALA A 434 0.33 -18.10 -52.21
N SER A 435 1.27 -17.53 -52.94
CA SER A 435 1.38 -16.06 -53.11
C SER A 435 0.47 -15.48 -54.21
N GLY A 436 -0.26 -16.31 -54.96
CA GLY A 436 -1.07 -15.85 -56.07
C GLY A 436 -0.26 -15.34 -57.28
N ILE A 437 1.05 -15.61 -57.34
CA ILE A 437 1.96 -15.14 -58.37
C ILE A 437 2.22 -16.28 -59.35
N ASN A 438 2.27 -15.96 -60.67
CA ASN A 438 2.63 -16.95 -61.68
C ASN A 438 4.02 -17.52 -61.40
N ARG A 439 4.18 -18.88 -61.53
CA ARG A 439 5.41 -19.59 -61.20
C ARG A 439 6.65 -19.03 -61.88
N ARG A 440 6.53 -18.63 -63.18
CA ARG A 440 7.63 -18.02 -63.91
C ARG A 440 8.03 -16.66 -63.36
N HIS A 441 7.03 -15.85 -63.02
CA HIS A 441 7.25 -14.53 -62.47
C HIS A 441 7.81 -14.64 -61.03
N PHE A 442 7.31 -15.55 -60.20
CA PHE A 442 7.84 -15.82 -58.89
C PHE A 442 9.31 -16.25 -58.88
N ARG A 443 9.70 -17.15 -59.81
CA ARG A 443 11.10 -17.54 -60.03
C ARG A 443 11.99 -16.34 -60.42
N ASN A 444 11.51 -15.47 -61.28
CA ASN A 444 12.25 -14.27 -61.71
C ASN A 444 12.43 -13.29 -60.54
N LEU A 445 11.45 -13.13 -59.68
CA LEU A 445 11.56 -12.30 -58.48
C LEU A 445 12.55 -12.88 -57.47
N LEU A 446 12.54 -14.19 -57.26
CA LEU A 446 13.53 -14.87 -56.39
C LEU A 446 14.96 -14.66 -56.89
N ARG A 447 15.19 -14.71 -58.23
CA ARG A 447 16.49 -14.41 -58.85
C ARG A 447 16.88 -12.96 -58.73
N LYS A 448 15.94 -12.03 -58.99
CA LYS A 448 16.14 -10.58 -58.87
C LYS A 448 16.64 -10.21 -57.46
N HIS A 449 16.12 -10.86 -56.44
CA HIS A 449 16.48 -10.58 -55.05
C HIS A 449 17.60 -11.50 -54.50
N GLY A 450 18.21 -12.33 -55.32
CA GLY A 450 19.34 -13.19 -54.94
C GLY A 450 19.00 -14.30 -53.97
N ILE A 451 17.72 -14.71 -53.89
CA ILE A 451 17.23 -15.77 -52.97
C ILE A 451 17.56 -17.16 -53.55
N ILE A 452 17.58 -17.30 -54.88
CA ILE A 452 18.04 -18.51 -55.59
C ILE A 452 19.13 -18.14 -56.59
N GLN A 453 20.07 -19.08 -56.83
CA GLN A 453 21.13 -18.86 -57.82
C GLN A 453 20.56 -18.94 -59.24
N SER A 454 21.14 -18.16 -60.14
CA SER A 454 20.89 -18.28 -61.57
C SER A 454 21.62 -19.54 -62.08
N ASP A 455 20.87 -20.62 -62.33
CA ASP A 455 21.40 -21.67 -63.20
C ASP A 455 21.58 -21.10 -64.61
N ASP A 456 22.75 -21.24 -65.15
CA ASP A 456 23.06 -20.96 -66.52
C ASP A 456 22.13 -21.68 -67.50
#